data_043c7840baf349f31a0a2903633f25c8
#
_entry.id   043c7840baf349f31a0a2903633f25c8
#
_cell.length_a   1.000
_cell.length_b   1.000
_cell.length_c   1.000
_cell.angle_alpha   90.00
_cell.angle_beta   90.00
_cell.angle_gamma   90.00
#
_symmetry.space_group_name_H-M   'P 1'
#
loop_
_entity.id
_entity.type
_entity.pdbx_description
1 polymer ?
#
loop_
_entity_poly.entity_id
_entity_poly.type
_entity_poly.pdbx_seq_one_letter_code
_entity_poly.pdbx_strand_id
1 'polypeptide(L)'
;PKTTTWNFEYNSDGQLIKAVESKDGVKTSSTIAYNDGDAVETVTMSEKDGKETDHYRIYYTSKKVTLPIENRGCIMSFDVALGLDLDHLHGAYYAGMLGKATKHLPIYNMDKDNDKTTFDWILNGNGFPTKIVVKGDEGREESNIVW
;
A
#
# COMPACT_ATOMS: atom_id res chain seq x y z
N PRO A 1 -2.54 13.40 28.47
CA PRO A 1 -1.93 12.46 27.52
C PRO A 1 -2.47 12.67 26.11
N LYS A 2 -1.59 12.61 25.14
CA LYS A 2 -1.94 12.75 23.73
C LYS A 2 -2.57 11.45 23.24
N THR A 3 -3.73 11.55 22.62
CA THR A 3 -4.45 10.38 22.11
C THR A 3 -4.48 10.42 20.59
N THR A 4 -4.12 9.31 19.97
CA THR A 4 -4.25 9.13 18.52
C THR A 4 -5.41 8.15 18.27
N THR A 5 -6.37 8.56 17.46
CA THR A 5 -7.48 7.71 17.07
C THR A 5 -7.48 7.50 15.55
N TRP A 6 -8.01 6.35 15.13
CA TRP A 6 -8.11 5.98 13.73
C TRP A 6 -9.53 5.57 13.38
N ASN A 7 -9.99 5.99 12.20
CA ASN A 7 -11.25 5.55 11.63
C ASN A 7 -10.97 4.93 10.26
N PHE A 8 -11.55 3.77 10.01
CA PHE A 8 -11.35 3.02 8.75
C PHE A 8 -12.67 2.86 8.03
N GLU A 9 -12.63 2.97 6.69
CA GLU A 9 -13.77 2.71 5.83
C GLU A 9 -13.38 1.68 4.76
N TYR A 10 -14.32 0.82 4.38
CA TYR A 10 -14.08 -0.30 3.47
C TYR A 10 -15.09 -0.29 2.32
N ASN A 11 -14.65 -0.84 1.16
CA ASN A 11 -15.58 -1.07 0.06
C ASN A 11 -16.41 -2.34 0.31
N SER A 12 -17.32 -2.67 -0.63
CA SER A 12 -18.18 -3.85 -0.50
C SER A 12 -17.41 -5.18 -0.52
N ASP A 13 -16.18 -5.18 -1.03
CA ASP A 13 -15.30 -6.36 -1.05
C ASP A 13 -14.45 -6.50 0.20
N GLY A 14 -14.56 -5.57 1.14
CA GLY A 14 -13.82 -5.60 2.40
C GLY A 14 -12.41 -5.02 2.30
N GLN A 15 -12.09 -4.29 1.25
CA GLN A 15 -10.80 -3.62 1.09
C GLN A 15 -10.84 -2.21 1.67
N LEU A 16 -9.75 -1.79 2.31
CA LEU A 16 -9.64 -0.48 2.93
C LEU A 16 -9.65 0.62 1.86
N ILE A 17 -10.59 1.56 1.95
CA ILE A 17 -10.68 2.70 1.03
C ILE A 17 -10.30 4.01 1.69
N LYS A 18 -10.36 4.09 3.02
CA LYS A 18 -10.02 5.32 3.73
C LYS A 18 -9.55 5.02 5.15
N ALA A 19 -8.50 5.70 5.57
CA ALA A 19 -8.02 5.69 6.95
C ALA A 19 -7.83 7.14 7.39
N VAL A 20 -8.44 7.51 8.50
CA VAL A 20 -8.33 8.86 9.05
C VAL A 20 -7.65 8.78 10.41
N GLU A 21 -6.47 9.39 10.51
CA GLU A 21 -5.76 9.56 11.76
C GLU A 21 -6.16 10.90 12.39
N SER A 22 -6.55 10.88 13.66
CA SER A 22 -6.78 12.09 14.44
C SER A 22 -5.78 12.12 15.58
N LYS A 23 -4.84 13.04 15.51
CA LYS A 23 -3.75 13.19 16.48
C LYS A 23 -3.65 14.65 16.89
N ASP A 24 -3.80 14.91 18.19
CA ASP A 24 -3.71 16.27 18.76
C ASP A 24 -4.66 17.27 18.05
N GLY A 25 -5.84 16.82 17.65
CA GLY A 25 -6.82 17.66 16.96
C GLY A 25 -6.55 17.86 15.47
N VAL A 26 -5.48 17.27 14.95
CA VAL A 26 -5.15 17.33 13.52
C VAL A 26 -5.55 16.01 12.86
N LYS A 27 -6.31 16.12 11.78
CA LYS A 27 -6.75 14.95 11.01
C LYS A 27 -5.95 14.82 9.72
N THR A 28 -5.47 13.60 9.46
CA THR A 28 -4.81 13.23 8.22
C THR A 28 -5.59 12.07 7.60
N SER A 29 -6.05 12.24 6.38
CA SER A 29 -6.78 11.19 5.68
C SER A 29 -5.92 10.54 4.59
N SER A 30 -6.03 9.22 4.48
CA SER A 30 -5.43 8.44 3.41
C SER A 30 -6.55 7.71 2.69
N THR A 31 -6.64 7.90 1.36
CA THR A 31 -7.67 7.27 0.54
C THR A 31 -7.02 6.34 -0.47
N ILE A 32 -7.70 5.25 -0.78
CA ILE A 32 -7.25 4.23 -1.72
C ILE A 32 -8.35 3.99 -2.75
N ALA A 33 -8.03 4.17 -4.03
CA ALA A 33 -8.93 3.83 -5.13
C ALA A 33 -8.55 2.46 -5.68
N TYR A 34 -9.55 1.62 -5.95
CA TYR A 34 -9.37 0.26 -6.48
C TYR A 34 -9.97 0.11 -7.86
N ASN A 35 -9.37 -0.78 -8.65
CA ASN A 35 -9.90 -1.23 -9.93
C ASN A 35 -9.75 -2.75 -10.00
N ASP A 36 -10.88 -3.47 -10.11
CA ASP A 36 -10.90 -4.95 -10.17
C ASP A 36 -10.12 -5.62 -9.05
N GLY A 37 -10.21 -5.09 -7.84
CA GLY A 37 -9.55 -5.66 -6.66
C GLY A 37 -8.13 -5.20 -6.42
N ASP A 38 -7.58 -4.34 -7.26
CA ASP A 38 -6.23 -3.80 -7.11
C ASP A 38 -6.24 -2.31 -6.83
N ALA A 39 -5.42 -1.89 -5.85
CA ALA A 39 -5.25 -0.48 -5.53
C ALA A 39 -4.49 0.20 -6.67
N VAL A 40 -5.07 1.25 -7.25
CA VAL A 40 -4.47 1.96 -8.39
C VAL A 40 -4.02 3.37 -8.06
N GLU A 41 -4.55 3.96 -7.00
CA GLU A 41 -4.20 5.32 -6.61
C GLU A 41 -4.39 5.50 -5.11
N THR A 42 -3.45 6.18 -4.46
CA THR A 42 -3.55 6.56 -3.05
C THR A 42 -3.25 8.04 -2.89
N VAL A 43 -3.98 8.68 -1.98
CA VAL A 43 -3.80 10.10 -1.68
C VAL A 43 -3.78 10.27 -0.17
N THR A 44 -2.76 10.96 0.33
CA THR A 44 -2.69 11.36 1.74
C THR A 44 -2.86 12.89 1.80
N MET A 45 -3.74 13.33 2.67
CA MET A 45 -4.14 14.72 2.74
C MET A 45 -4.28 15.18 4.18
N SER A 46 -3.80 16.40 4.47
CA SER A 46 -4.09 17.05 5.75
C SER A 46 -5.44 17.74 5.64
N GLU A 47 -6.39 17.39 6.52
CA GLU A 47 -7.71 18.00 6.51
C GLU A 47 -7.71 19.46 6.97
N LYS A 48 -6.66 19.88 7.67
CA LYS A 48 -6.54 21.26 8.17
C LYS A 48 -6.48 22.28 7.04
N ASP A 49 -5.71 22.01 5.98
CA ASP A 49 -5.53 22.93 4.86
C ASP A 49 -5.99 22.34 3.53
N GLY A 50 -6.45 21.09 3.52
CA GLY A 50 -6.92 20.40 2.32
C GLY A 50 -5.82 20.09 1.32
N LYS A 51 -4.55 20.16 1.73
CA LYS A 51 -3.44 19.94 0.82
C LYS A 51 -3.01 18.49 0.80
N GLU A 52 -2.75 17.95 -0.39
CA GLU A 52 -2.16 16.64 -0.55
C GLU A 52 -0.70 16.67 -0.10
N THR A 53 -0.34 15.74 0.78
CA THR A 53 1.05 15.54 1.21
C THR A 53 1.74 14.46 0.40
N ASP A 54 0.99 13.44 -0.01
CA ASP A 54 1.48 12.33 -0.83
C ASP A 54 0.40 11.89 -1.81
N HIS A 55 0.84 11.46 -2.99
CA HIS A 55 -0.04 10.95 -4.03
C HIS A 55 0.72 9.92 -4.84
N TYR A 56 0.23 8.67 -4.85
CA TYR A 56 0.86 7.55 -5.55
C TYR A 56 -0.10 6.92 -6.53
N ARG A 57 0.47 6.46 -7.66
CA ARG A 57 -0.22 5.60 -8.62
C ARG A 57 0.50 4.27 -8.64
N ILE A 58 -0.25 3.17 -8.59
CA ILE A 58 0.27 1.81 -8.43
C ILE A 58 0.01 1.03 -9.71
N TYR A 59 1.00 0.26 -10.14
CA TYR A 59 0.96 -0.48 -11.40
C TYR A 59 1.29 -1.94 -11.18
N TYR A 60 0.66 -2.80 -11.96
CA TYR A 60 0.74 -4.27 -11.84
C TYR A 60 1.30 -4.93 -13.09
N THR A 61 1.47 -4.17 -14.18
CA THR A 61 2.06 -4.65 -15.44
C THR A 61 3.08 -3.65 -15.96
N SER A 62 3.99 -4.14 -16.81
CA SER A 62 5.00 -3.33 -17.46
C SER A 62 5.41 -4.00 -18.77
N LYS A 63 6.41 -3.46 -19.47
CA LYS A 63 6.97 -4.11 -20.68
C LYS A 63 7.59 -5.47 -20.36
N LYS A 64 8.14 -5.65 -19.16
CA LYS A 64 8.77 -6.90 -18.72
C LYS A 64 7.76 -7.85 -18.07
N VAL A 65 6.79 -7.32 -17.36
CA VAL A 65 5.75 -8.09 -16.68
C VAL A 65 4.43 -7.81 -17.38
N THR A 66 4.12 -8.56 -18.39
CA THR A 66 2.95 -8.33 -19.24
C THR A 66 1.64 -8.84 -18.64
N LEU A 67 1.72 -9.76 -17.68
CA LEU A 67 0.56 -10.29 -16.95
C LEU A 67 0.72 -10.00 -15.46
N PRO A 68 -0.37 -9.58 -14.78
CA PRO A 68 -0.30 -9.35 -13.34
C PRO A 68 0.08 -10.61 -12.56
N ILE A 69 0.83 -10.44 -11.47
CA ILE A 69 1.25 -11.53 -10.60
C ILE A 69 0.21 -11.70 -9.50
N GLU A 70 -0.36 -12.89 -9.37
CA GLU A 70 -1.34 -13.18 -8.33
C GLU A 70 -0.73 -13.00 -6.92
N ASN A 71 -1.44 -12.33 -6.03
CA ASN A 71 -1.02 -12.11 -4.64
C ASN A 71 -1.41 -13.32 -3.79
N ARG A 72 -0.69 -14.43 -3.92
CA ARG A 72 -1.03 -15.70 -3.25
C ARG A 72 -0.84 -15.67 -1.74
N GLY A 73 -0.01 -14.85 -1.22
CA GLY A 73 0.20 -14.75 0.22
C GLY A 73 -0.71 -13.73 0.89
N CYS A 74 -1.55 -13.06 0.14
CA CYS A 74 -2.35 -11.93 0.61
C CYS A 74 -1.47 -10.87 1.27
N ILE A 75 -0.35 -10.56 0.62
CA ILE A 75 0.62 -9.59 1.11
C ILE A 75 0.00 -8.19 1.10
N MET A 76 0.05 -7.53 2.24
CA MET A 76 -0.38 -6.13 2.38
C MET A 76 0.86 -5.24 2.43
N SER A 77 1.01 -4.38 1.42
CA SER A 77 2.21 -3.56 1.23
C SER A 77 1.86 -2.08 1.25
N PHE A 78 1.24 -1.62 2.34
CA PHE A 78 0.77 -0.24 2.43
C PHE A 78 1.90 0.78 2.30
N ASP A 79 2.96 0.62 3.08
CA ASP A 79 4.09 1.56 3.07
C ASP A 79 4.91 1.42 1.79
N VAL A 80 5.34 0.21 1.49
CA VAL A 80 6.28 -0.05 0.40
C VAL A 80 5.67 0.25 -0.97
N ALA A 81 4.47 -0.26 -1.23
CA ALA A 81 3.88 -0.21 -2.57
C ALA A 81 2.79 0.84 -2.72
N LEU A 82 1.98 1.06 -1.71
CA LEU A 82 0.86 2.01 -1.77
C LEU A 82 1.23 3.40 -1.27
N GLY A 83 2.39 3.56 -0.65
CA GLY A 83 2.85 4.85 -0.16
C GLY A 83 2.06 5.38 1.04
N LEU A 84 1.46 4.51 1.83
CA LEU A 84 0.69 4.87 3.02
C LEU A 84 1.41 4.44 4.29
N ASP A 85 1.58 5.34 5.23
CA ASP A 85 2.23 5.06 6.51
C ASP A 85 1.26 4.37 7.48
N LEU A 86 0.92 3.13 7.18
CA LEU A 86 0.02 2.31 8.01
C LEU A 86 0.74 1.10 8.65
N ASP A 87 2.00 0.89 8.32
CA ASP A 87 2.75 -0.28 8.81
C ASP A 87 2.97 -0.26 10.32
N HIS A 88 2.94 0.91 10.94
CA HIS A 88 3.02 1.03 12.41
C HIS A 88 1.76 0.54 13.13
N LEU A 89 0.68 0.28 12.38
CA LEU A 89 -0.59 -0.22 12.93
C LEU A 89 -0.63 -1.75 12.97
N HIS A 90 0.42 -2.39 13.51
CA HIS A 90 0.51 -3.85 13.57
C HIS A 90 -0.70 -4.50 14.27
N GLY A 91 -1.18 -3.88 15.35
CA GLY A 91 -2.35 -4.38 16.05
C GLY A 91 -3.60 -4.39 15.18
N ALA A 92 -3.81 -3.33 14.41
CA ALA A 92 -4.93 -3.23 13.48
C ALA A 92 -4.80 -4.25 12.34
N TYR A 93 -3.60 -4.48 11.85
CA TYR A 93 -3.31 -5.46 10.82
C TYR A 93 -3.70 -6.88 11.29
N TYR A 94 -3.21 -7.29 12.45
CA TYR A 94 -3.52 -8.62 13.00
C TYR A 94 -4.99 -8.80 13.36
N ALA A 95 -5.69 -7.72 13.67
CA ALA A 95 -7.14 -7.76 13.93
C ALA A 95 -7.97 -7.73 12.64
N GLY A 96 -7.33 -7.66 11.46
CA GLY A 96 -8.04 -7.59 10.19
C GLY A 96 -8.64 -6.22 9.88
N MET A 97 -8.33 -5.20 10.65
CA MET A 97 -8.91 -3.86 10.49
C MET A 97 -8.41 -3.12 9.27
N LEU A 98 -7.27 -3.53 8.71
CA LEU A 98 -6.73 -2.92 7.48
C LEU A 98 -7.32 -3.54 6.21
N GLY A 99 -8.26 -4.47 6.35
CA GLY A 99 -9.03 -5.01 5.25
C GLY A 99 -8.33 -6.08 4.42
N LYS A 100 -8.89 -6.38 3.28
CA LYS A 100 -8.36 -7.37 2.33
C LYS A 100 -7.20 -6.81 1.54
N ALA A 101 -6.21 -7.67 1.25
CA ALA A 101 -5.09 -7.34 0.38
C ALA A 101 -5.51 -7.15 -1.08
N THR A 102 -4.63 -6.58 -1.88
CA THR A 102 -4.83 -6.47 -3.33
C THR A 102 -4.85 -7.85 -3.98
N LYS A 103 -5.56 -7.96 -5.08
CA LYS A 103 -5.67 -9.21 -5.86
C LYS A 103 -4.33 -9.62 -6.47
N HIS A 104 -3.54 -8.65 -6.91
CA HIS A 104 -2.23 -8.87 -7.54
C HIS A 104 -1.13 -8.19 -6.75
N LEU A 105 0.12 -8.59 -7.01
CA LEU A 105 1.31 -7.96 -6.44
C LEU A 105 1.69 -6.73 -7.26
N PRO A 106 1.81 -5.55 -6.65
CA PRO A 106 2.25 -4.35 -7.37
C PRO A 106 3.70 -4.49 -7.82
N ILE A 107 4.03 -4.01 -9.02
CA ILE A 107 5.38 -4.11 -9.57
C ILE A 107 6.11 -2.76 -9.62
N TYR A 108 5.39 -1.66 -9.61
CA TYR A 108 5.98 -0.34 -9.40
C TYR A 108 4.93 0.67 -9.00
N ASN A 109 5.38 1.78 -8.42
CA ASN A 109 4.54 2.94 -8.20
C ASN A 109 5.24 4.21 -8.70
N MET A 110 4.47 5.27 -8.83
CA MET A 110 4.98 6.60 -9.13
C MET A 110 4.39 7.59 -8.14
N ASP A 111 5.24 8.43 -7.55
CA ASP A 111 4.78 9.46 -6.61
C ASP A 111 4.31 10.73 -7.35
N LYS A 112 3.96 11.76 -6.57
CA LYS A 112 3.46 13.03 -7.12
C LYS A 112 4.47 13.75 -8.02
N ASP A 113 5.75 13.48 -7.87
CA ASP A 113 6.83 14.07 -8.66
C ASP A 113 7.24 13.17 -9.83
N ASN A 114 6.49 12.09 -10.08
CA ASN A 114 6.74 11.07 -11.09
C ASN A 114 8.02 10.26 -10.85
N ASP A 115 8.49 10.20 -9.60
CA ASP A 115 9.59 9.32 -9.21
C ASP A 115 9.07 7.89 -9.12
N LYS A 116 9.76 6.98 -9.77
CA LYS A 116 9.35 5.58 -9.88
C LYS A 116 10.09 4.71 -8.88
N THR A 117 9.34 3.88 -8.16
CA THR A 117 9.88 2.83 -7.31
C THR A 117 9.41 1.48 -7.84
N THR A 118 10.34 0.57 -8.07
CA THR A 118 10.09 -0.74 -8.67
C THR A 118 10.17 -1.83 -7.61
N PHE A 119 9.27 -2.81 -7.71
CA PHE A 119 9.21 -3.96 -6.80
C PHE A 119 9.41 -5.24 -7.61
N ASP A 120 10.51 -5.95 -7.32
CA ASP A 120 10.78 -7.24 -7.94
C ASP A 120 10.46 -8.33 -6.92
N TRP A 121 9.55 -9.23 -7.28
CA TRP A 121 9.10 -10.31 -6.41
C TRP A 121 9.77 -11.62 -6.82
N ILE A 122 10.24 -12.37 -5.83
CA ILE A 122 10.76 -13.72 -6.02
C ILE A 122 9.73 -14.67 -5.42
N LEU A 123 9.24 -15.59 -6.24
CA LEU A 123 8.18 -16.52 -5.86
C LEU A 123 8.75 -17.93 -5.69
N ASN A 124 8.17 -18.70 -4.75
CA ASN A 124 8.51 -20.12 -4.63
C ASN A 124 7.75 -20.95 -5.68
N GLY A 125 7.95 -22.28 -5.67
CA GLY A 125 7.31 -23.18 -6.64
C GLY A 125 5.79 -23.20 -6.58
N ASN A 126 5.18 -22.73 -5.48
CA ASN A 126 3.74 -22.63 -5.32
C ASN A 126 3.19 -21.24 -5.62
N GLY A 127 4.05 -20.33 -6.08
CA GLY A 127 3.66 -18.96 -6.44
C GLY A 127 3.55 -17.99 -5.26
N PHE A 128 3.99 -18.38 -4.05
CA PHE A 128 4.04 -17.49 -2.89
C PHE A 128 5.29 -16.63 -2.94
N PRO A 129 5.19 -15.31 -2.68
CA PRO A 129 6.37 -14.47 -2.68
C PRO A 129 7.27 -14.77 -1.46
N THR A 130 8.56 -14.99 -1.72
CA THR A 130 9.56 -15.27 -0.70
C THR A 130 10.53 -14.12 -0.49
N LYS A 131 10.60 -13.21 -1.44
CA LYS A 131 11.49 -12.06 -1.37
C LYS A 131 10.93 -10.91 -2.19
N ILE A 132 11.10 -9.70 -1.69
CA ILE A 132 10.84 -8.48 -2.44
C ILE A 132 12.14 -7.66 -2.55
N VAL A 133 12.42 -7.14 -3.74
CA VAL A 133 13.51 -6.22 -3.99
C VAL A 133 12.93 -4.89 -4.39
N VAL A 134 13.16 -3.87 -3.60
CA VAL A 134 12.65 -2.51 -3.83
C VAL A 134 13.77 -1.65 -4.39
N LYS A 135 13.55 -1.06 -5.56
CA LYS A 135 14.53 -0.19 -6.23
C LYS A 135 13.90 1.17 -6.50
N GLY A 136 14.57 2.21 -6.02
CA GLY A 136 14.16 3.60 -6.23
C GLY A 136 15.39 4.48 -6.46
N ASP A 137 15.18 5.79 -6.48
CA ASP A 137 16.25 6.77 -6.69
C ASP A 137 17.32 6.73 -5.58
N GLU A 138 16.91 6.32 -4.37
CA GLU A 138 17.81 6.27 -3.21
C GLU A 138 18.53 4.94 -3.02
N GLY A 139 18.32 3.98 -3.93
CA GLY A 139 19.01 2.71 -3.87
C GLY A 139 18.12 1.48 -3.93
N ARG A 140 18.62 0.39 -3.37
CA ARG A 140 18.00 -0.92 -3.45
C ARG A 140 17.91 -1.55 -2.07
N GLU A 141 16.75 -2.09 -1.73
CA GLU A 141 16.53 -2.84 -0.49
C GLU A 141 15.96 -4.21 -0.80
N GLU A 142 16.34 -5.21 -0.02
CA GLU A 142 15.83 -6.56 -0.12
C GLU A 142 15.20 -6.98 1.20
N SER A 143 14.03 -7.62 1.13
CA SER A 143 13.36 -8.18 2.31
C SER A 143 12.92 -9.60 2.04
N ASN A 144 13.18 -10.49 2.99
CA ASN A 144 12.74 -11.89 2.91
C ASN A 144 11.38 -12.05 3.57
N ILE A 145 10.56 -12.91 2.99
CA ILE A 145 9.21 -13.22 3.50
C ILE A 145 9.21 -14.68 3.94
N VAL A 146 8.84 -14.90 5.19
CA VAL A 146 8.78 -16.24 5.79
C VAL A 146 7.33 -16.65 5.96
N TRP A 147 7.01 -17.86 5.51
CA TRP A 147 5.67 -18.43 5.60
C TRP A 147 5.59 -19.52 6.66
#